data_07001e9efbcc3ddf2055fa2ce096749c
#
_entry.id   07001e9efbcc3ddf2055fa2ce096749c
#
_cell.length_a   1.000
_cell.length_b   1.000
_cell.length_c   1.000
_cell.angle_alpha   90.00
_cell.angle_beta   90.00
_cell.angle_gamma   90.00
#
_symmetry.space_group_name_H-M   'P 1'
#
loop_
_entity.id
_entity.type
_entity.pdbx_description
1 polymer ?
#
loop_
_entity_poly.entity_id
_entity_poly.type
_entity_poly.pdbx_seq_one_letter_code
_entity_poly.pdbx_strand_id
1 'polypeptide(L)'
;MITVRISFKKMNEASYISLLDMQRVMQRVLKRSGLPVWHTLGFNPHIYMTFACPLSLGQESQCECVDVKTEAENPDFAQWQTALNAIMPAGIEVYRVEPLKMKADAIAYACYCIRYPADAAEKLAQYNALDSVPVEKKSKRGVRMVEMKEYVPTLELETEGESVSFAVCLPASQDLNLNPSLLTAALEAKFGVPAANASILRTEFLTADKRKFE
;
A
#
# COMPACT_ATOMS: atom_id res chain seq x y z
N MET A 1 6.14 27.97 1.71
CA MET A 1 5.80 26.63 2.25
C MET A 1 5.51 25.71 1.09
N ILE A 2 6.21 24.58 1.02
CA ILE A 2 6.05 23.54 -0.03
C ILE A 2 5.61 22.24 0.60
N THR A 3 4.99 21.37 -0.20
CA THR A 3 4.68 19.99 0.20
C THR A 3 5.74 19.07 -0.37
N VAL A 4 6.26 18.20 0.47
CA VAL A 4 7.30 17.23 0.14
C VAL A 4 6.72 15.83 0.31
N ARG A 5 6.92 14.96 -0.67
CA ARG A 5 6.58 13.55 -0.60
C ARG A 5 7.79 12.74 -0.16
N ILE A 6 7.58 11.94 0.88
CA ILE A 6 8.52 10.94 1.37
C ILE A 6 7.98 9.58 0.95
N SER A 7 8.66 8.93 -0.01
CA SER A 7 8.30 7.60 -0.50
C SER A 7 9.15 6.54 0.20
N PHE A 8 8.50 5.49 0.69
CA PHE A 8 9.17 4.46 1.49
C PHE A 8 8.62 3.06 1.24
N LYS A 9 9.43 2.06 1.53
CA LYS A 9 9.03 0.65 1.59
C LYS A 9 8.61 0.29 3.01
N LYS A 10 7.69 -0.66 3.14
CA LYS A 10 7.25 -1.24 4.40
C LYS A 10 7.24 -2.76 4.26
N MET A 11 8.26 -3.40 4.80
CA MET A 11 8.59 -4.81 4.53
C MET A 11 8.78 -5.59 5.83
N ASN A 12 8.76 -6.89 5.75
CA ASN A 12 9.05 -7.83 6.84
C ASN A 12 8.23 -7.52 8.10
N GLU A 13 8.86 -7.44 9.27
CA GLU A 13 8.20 -7.18 10.56
C GLU A 13 7.44 -5.84 10.58
N ALA A 14 7.88 -4.86 9.78
CA ALA A 14 7.16 -3.59 9.67
C ALA A 14 5.75 -3.74 9.05
N SER A 15 5.48 -4.82 8.30
CA SER A 15 4.13 -5.10 7.76
C SER A 15 3.07 -5.17 8.86
N TYR A 16 3.45 -5.54 10.07
CA TYR A 16 2.58 -5.62 11.26
C TYR A 16 2.42 -4.30 12.03
N ILE A 17 3.02 -3.20 11.58
CA ILE A 17 2.78 -1.86 12.14
C ILE A 17 1.45 -1.35 11.60
N SER A 18 0.50 -1.01 12.48
CA SER A 18 -0.78 -0.42 12.10
C SER A 18 -0.60 0.98 11.49
N LEU A 19 -1.61 1.49 10.75
CA LEU A 19 -1.56 2.86 10.23
C LEU A 19 -1.39 3.89 11.35
N LEU A 20 -2.07 3.72 12.47
CA LEU A 20 -1.96 4.64 13.61
C LEU A 20 -0.55 4.64 14.21
N ASP A 21 0.05 3.45 14.33
CA ASP A 21 1.42 3.36 14.85
C ASP A 21 2.44 3.84 13.81
N MET A 22 2.20 3.61 12.49
CA MET A 22 3.01 4.19 11.43
C MET A 22 2.99 5.73 11.47
N GLN A 23 1.84 6.34 11.72
CA GLN A 23 1.75 7.79 11.94
C GLN A 23 2.61 8.23 13.13
N ARG A 24 2.57 7.51 14.24
CA ARG A 24 3.39 7.78 15.43
C ARG A 24 4.88 7.60 15.16
N VAL A 25 5.26 6.53 14.45
CA VAL A 25 6.64 6.28 14.01
C VAL A 25 7.12 7.45 13.16
N MET A 26 6.37 7.81 12.12
CA MET A 26 6.75 8.88 11.19
C MET A 26 6.88 10.24 11.92
N GLN A 27 5.97 10.56 12.84
CA GLN A 27 6.07 11.77 13.66
C GLN A 27 7.35 11.81 14.50
N ARG A 28 7.70 10.69 15.13
CA ARG A 28 8.91 10.58 15.95
C ARG A 28 10.18 10.70 15.09
N VAL A 29 10.20 10.04 13.95
CA VAL A 29 11.31 10.08 12.99
C VAL A 29 11.51 11.51 12.49
N LEU A 30 10.46 12.18 12.02
CA LEU A 30 10.52 13.57 11.56
C LEU A 30 10.99 14.55 12.66
N LYS A 31 10.54 14.38 13.89
CA LYS A 31 11.00 15.19 15.03
C LYS A 31 12.48 14.96 15.35
N ARG A 32 12.93 13.70 15.33
CA ARG A 32 14.31 13.34 15.69
C ARG A 32 15.30 13.65 14.57
N SER A 33 14.87 13.69 13.32
CA SER A 33 15.74 14.01 12.18
C SER A 33 16.19 15.47 12.16
N GLY A 34 15.54 16.35 12.92
CA GLY A 34 15.82 17.79 12.90
C GLY A 34 15.42 18.48 11.60
N LEU A 35 14.67 17.81 10.72
CA LEU A 35 14.23 18.39 9.45
C LEU A 35 13.20 19.51 9.68
N PRO A 36 13.23 20.59 8.89
CA PRO A 36 12.36 21.77 9.07
C PRO A 36 10.94 21.52 8.58
N VAL A 37 10.23 20.57 9.23
CA VAL A 37 8.84 20.26 8.91
C VAL A 37 7.86 21.21 9.61
N TRP A 38 6.79 21.56 8.92
CA TRP A 38 5.77 22.47 9.43
C TRP A 38 4.84 21.76 10.44
N HIS A 39 4.52 22.48 11.52
CA HIS A 39 3.58 22.04 12.54
C HIS A 39 2.26 22.81 12.42
N THR A 40 1.15 22.12 12.68
CA THR A 40 -0.19 22.76 12.72
C THR A 40 -0.23 23.83 13.77
N LEU A 41 -1.04 24.87 13.50
CA LEU A 41 -1.31 25.95 14.46
C LEU A 41 -2.39 25.51 15.45
N GLY A 42 -2.34 26.05 16.68
CA GLY A 42 -3.35 25.82 17.71
C GLY A 42 -2.76 25.27 19.01
N PHE A 43 -3.64 24.82 19.91
CA PHE A 43 -3.26 24.39 21.27
C PHE A 43 -2.44 23.11 21.34
N ASN A 44 -2.47 22.28 20.28
CA ASN A 44 -1.77 21.01 20.23
C ASN A 44 -1.00 20.86 18.89
N PRO A 45 0.11 21.60 18.71
CA PRO A 45 0.86 21.58 17.46
C PRO A 45 1.41 20.18 17.17
N HIS A 46 1.17 19.68 15.95
CA HIS A 46 1.70 18.41 15.47
C HIS A 46 2.17 18.56 14.02
N ILE A 47 3.06 17.70 13.59
CA ILE A 47 3.53 17.69 12.20
C ILE A 47 2.35 17.38 11.29
N TYR A 48 2.07 18.26 10.33
CA TYR A 48 1.07 17.99 9.31
C TYR A 48 1.60 16.96 8.33
N MET A 49 0.93 15.80 8.25
CA MET A 49 1.27 14.74 7.33
C MET A 49 0.03 13.99 6.84
N THR A 50 0.07 13.55 5.59
CA THR A 50 -1.01 12.82 4.94
C THR A 50 -0.46 11.58 4.26
N PHE A 51 -0.92 10.39 4.66
CA PHE A 51 -0.62 9.14 3.97
C PHE A 51 -1.54 8.97 2.76
N ALA A 52 -1.00 8.62 1.61
CA ALA A 52 -1.75 8.63 0.35
C ALA A 52 -2.82 7.52 0.29
N CYS A 53 -2.44 6.29 0.57
CA CYS A 53 -3.34 5.13 0.52
C CYS A 53 -2.92 4.12 1.60
N PRO A 54 -3.63 4.08 2.74
CA PRO A 54 -3.28 3.21 3.85
C PRO A 54 -3.13 1.74 3.45
N LEU A 55 -2.05 1.09 3.94
CA LEU A 55 -1.81 -0.34 3.77
C LEU A 55 -2.47 -1.12 4.91
N SER A 56 -3.09 -2.26 4.58
CA SER A 56 -3.65 -3.15 5.58
C SER A 56 -2.56 -3.83 6.41
N LEU A 57 -2.90 -4.16 7.65
CA LEU A 57 -2.02 -4.88 8.56
C LEU A 57 -1.63 -6.24 7.98
N GLY A 58 -0.36 -6.62 8.11
CA GLY A 58 0.20 -7.87 7.59
C GLY A 58 0.55 -7.84 6.09
N GLN A 59 0.26 -6.73 5.38
CA GLN A 59 0.67 -6.56 3.99
C GLN A 59 1.98 -5.79 3.91
N GLU A 60 2.80 -6.13 2.93
CA GLU A 60 4.03 -5.45 2.57
C GLU A 60 3.80 -4.44 1.44
N SER A 61 4.69 -3.45 1.32
CA SER A 61 4.60 -2.46 0.25
C SER A 61 5.96 -1.90 -0.14
N GLN A 62 6.17 -1.71 -1.43
CA GLN A 62 7.33 -1.05 -2.03
C GLN A 62 7.03 0.41 -2.42
N CYS A 63 5.82 0.91 -2.21
CA CYS A 63 5.37 2.18 -2.78
C CYS A 63 4.57 3.06 -1.81
N GLU A 64 4.77 2.89 -0.50
CA GLU A 64 4.12 3.77 0.47
C GLU A 64 4.62 5.21 0.35
N CYS A 65 3.76 6.18 0.64
CA CYS A 65 4.18 7.56 0.71
C CYS A 65 3.41 8.37 1.76
N VAL A 66 4.10 9.37 2.28
CA VAL A 66 3.54 10.37 3.18
C VAL A 66 3.94 11.77 2.70
N ASP A 67 2.97 12.65 2.62
CA ASP A 67 3.16 14.04 2.26
C ASP A 67 3.28 14.88 3.52
N VAL A 68 4.36 15.67 3.63
CA VAL A 68 4.64 16.61 4.73
C VAL A 68 4.83 18.02 4.19
N LYS A 69 4.59 19.03 5.03
CA LYS A 69 4.85 20.44 4.66
C LYS A 69 6.17 20.92 5.27
N THR A 70 6.85 21.81 4.56
CA THR A 70 8.06 22.49 5.05
C THR A 70 8.06 23.97 4.65
N GLU A 71 8.71 24.80 5.47
CA GLU A 71 8.97 26.22 5.18
C GLU A 71 10.40 26.42 4.63
N ALA A 72 11.21 25.37 4.53
CA ALA A 72 12.52 25.46 3.92
C ALA A 72 12.38 25.93 2.46
N GLU A 73 13.15 26.95 2.09
CA GLU A 73 13.13 27.52 0.72
C GLU A 73 13.76 26.58 -0.29
N ASN A 74 14.88 25.96 0.08
CA ASN A 74 15.66 25.05 -0.77
C ASN A 74 16.06 23.80 0.03
N PRO A 75 15.15 22.83 0.26
CA PRO A 75 15.48 21.62 1.00
C PRO A 75 16.40 20.72 0.18
N ASP A 76 17.46 20.21 0.83
CA ASP A 76 18.29 19.15 0.27
C ASP A 76 17.60 17.80 0.47
N PHE A 77 16.94 17.30 -0.55
CA PHE A 77 16.18 16.05 -0.48
C PHE A 77 17.05 14.81 -0.28
N ALA A 78 18.30 14.81 -0.74
CA ALA A 78 19.23 13.72 -0.51
C ALA A 78 19.66 13.67 0.97
N GLN A 79 19.90 14.83 1.56
CA GLN A 79 20.17 14.95 3.00
C GLN A 79 18.93 14.51 3.80
N TRP A 80 17.73 14.88 3.38
CA TRP A 80 16.49 14.43 4.05
C TRP A 80 16.37 12.91 4.04
N GLN A 81 16.57 12.28 2.89
CA GLN A 81 16.53 10.83 2.76
C GLN A 81 17.52 10.14 3.69
N THR A 82 18.76 10.64 3.75
CA THR A 82 19.81 10.11 4.62
C THR A 82 19.45 10.27 6.10
N ALA A 83 19.00 11.45 6.51
CA ALA A 83 18.63 11.74 7.89
C ALA A 83 17.44 10.90 8.37
N LEU A 84 16.45 10.66 7.50
CA LEU A 84 15.29 9.82 7.80
C LEU A 84 15.70 8.35 7.95
N ASN A 85 16.48 7.81 7.01
CA ASN A 85 16.92 6.41 7.05
C ASN A 85 17.85 6.11 8.26
N ALA A 86 18.58 7.09 8.75
CA ALA A 86 19.42 6.92 9.94
C ALA A 86 18.62 6.62 11.24
N ILE A 87 17.31 6.90 11.23
CA ILE A 87 16.43 6.77 12.41
C ILE A 87 15.20 5.89 12.14
N MET A 88 14.97 5.48 10.88
CA MET A 88 13.86 4.59 10.57
C MET A 88 14.02 3.24 11.27
N PRO A 89 12.93 2.64 11.77
CA PRO A 89 12.97 1.27 12.27
C PRO A 89 13.22 0.26 11.14
N ALA A 90 13.71 -0.92 11.51
CA ALA A 90 13.89 -2.03 10.57
C ALA A 90 12.61 -2.31 9.77
N GLY A 91 12.77 -2.69 8.51
CA GLY A 91 11.67 -2.97 7.60
C GLY A 91 11.03 -1.72 6.97
N ILE A 92 11.46 -0.50 7.33
CA ILE A 92 11.03 0.73 6.68
C ILE A 92 12.24 1.42 6.06
N GLU A 93 12.20 1.67 4.75
CA GLU A 93 13.27 2.31 3.98
C GLU A 93 12.71 3.45 3.15
N VAL A 94 13.20 4.67 3.39
CA VAL A 94 12.92 5.83 2.53
C VAL A 94 13.79 5.74 1.28
N TYR A 95 13.19 5.57 0.13
CA TYR A 95 13.92 5.45 -1.13
C TYR A 95 13.87 6.72 -2.00
N ARG A 96 12.95 7.65 -1.69
CA ARG A 96 12.83 8.92 -2.43
C ARG A 96 12.20 10.00 -1.56
N VAL A 97 12.75 11.21 -1.67
CA VAL A 97 12.18 12.45 -1.11
C VAL A 97 12.17 13.48 -2.23
N GLU A 98 11.04 14.10 -2.51
CA GLU A 98 10.90 15.06 -3.61
C GLU A 98 9.72 16.02 -3.40
N PRO A 99 9.64 17.14 -4.13
CA PRO A 99 8.45 17.98 -4.12
C PRO A 99 7.23 17.20 -4.59
N LEU A 100 6.05 17.49 -4.00
CA LEU A 100 4.80 16.88 -4.41
C LEU A 100 4.50 17.17 -5.89
N LYS A 101 4.38 16.14 -6.72
CA LYS A 101 3.99 16.24 -8.14
C LYS A 101 2.51 15.95 -8.35
N MET A 102 2.02 14.86 -7.76
CA MET A 102 0.62 14.44 -7.85
C MET A 102 0.00 14.34 -6.46
N LYS A 103 -1.23 14.82 -6.28
CA LYS A 103 -1.94 14.64 -5.02
C LYS A 103 -2.38 13.19 -4.84
N ALA A 104 -2.58 12.78 -3.58
CA ALA A 104 -2.98 11.41 -3.24
C ALA A 104 -4.32 10.98 -3.87
N ASP A 105 -5.21 11.92 -4.19
CA ASP A 105 -6.50 11.68 -4.86
C ASP A 105 -6.36 11.26 -6.33
N ALA A 106 -5.17 11.40 -6.93
CA ALA A 106 -4.86 10.88 -8.26
C ALA A 106 -4.68 9.36 -8.28
N ILE A 107 -4.53 8.71 -7.12
CA ILE A 107 -4.46 7.24 -7.04
C ILE A 107 -5.83 6.66 -7.38
N ALA A 108 -5.87 5.87 -8.46
CA ALA A 108 -7.06 5.15 -8.88
C ALA A 108 -6.94 3.64 -8.67
N TYR A 109 -5.74 3.09 -8.78
CA TYR A 109 -5.46 1.67 -8.60
C TYR A 109 -4.23 1.45 -7.74
N ALA A 110 -4.21 0.30 -7.05
CA ALA A 110 -3.04 -0.26 -6.39
C ALA A 110 -2.78 -1.65 -6.94
N CYS A 111 -1.54 -1.92 -7.36
CA CYS A 111 -1.13 -3.20 -7.89
C CYS A 111 -0.41 -4.02 -6.81
N TYR A 112 -0.63 -5.33 -6.85
CA TYR A 112 -0.13 -6.26 -5.85
C TYR A 112 0.44 -7.50 -6.52
N CYS A 113 1.50 -8.05 -5.93
CA CYS A 113 1.93 -9.42 -6.14
C CYS A 113 1.42 -10.25 -4.95
N ILE A 114 0.66 -11.30 -5.24
CA ILE A 114 0.15 -12.23 -4.23
C ILE A 114 0.85 -13.56 -4.44
N ARG A 115 1.48 -14.07 -3.38
CA ARG A 115 2.26 -15.31 -3.43
C ARG A 115 1.70 -16.32 -2.44
N TYR A 116 1.67 -17.57 -2.87
CA TYR A 116 1.29 -18.76 -2.10
C TYR A 116 2.38 -19.84 -2.21
N PRO A 117 2.38 -20.87 -1.35
CA PRO A 117 3.14 -22.10 -1.58
C PRO A 117 2.75 -22.76 -2.92
N ALA A 118 3.70 -23.42 -3.57
CA ALA A 118 3.52 -23.96 -4.93
C ALA A 118 2.41 -25.01 -5.04
N ASP A 119 2.09 -25.72 -3.96
CA ASP A 119 1.02 -26.72 -3.90
C ASP A 119 -0.39 -26.12 -4.08
N ALA A 120 -0.52 -24.79 -3.97
CA ALA A 120 -1.77 -24.08 -4.23
C ALA A 120 -2.06 -23.88 -5.73
N ALA A 121 -1.08 -24.09 -6.63
CA ALA A 121 -1.17 -23.71 -8.05
C ALA A 121 -2.39 -24.30 -8.77
N GLU A 122 -2.63 -25.61 -8.63
CA GLU A 122 -3.76 -26.29 -9.28
C GLU A 122 -5.12 -25.75 -8.81
N LYS A 123 -5.25 -25.45 -7.51
CA LYS A 123 -6.47 -24.90 -6.94
C LYS A 123 -6.68 -23.44 -7.38
N LEU A 124 -5.62 -22.65 -7.42
CA LEU A 124 -5.68 -21.27 -7.90
C LEU A 124 -6.07 -21.19 -9.38
N ALA A 125 -5.58 -22.12 -10.21
CA ALA A 125 -5.92 -22.19 -11.63
C ALA A 125 -7.43 -22.39 -11.87
N GLN A 126 -8.17 -23.04 -10.94
CA GLN A 126 -9.61 -23.23 -11.03
C GLN A 126 -10.39 -21.89 -11.03
N TYR A 127 -9.81 -20.83 -10.47
CA TYR A 127 -10.39 -19.49 -10.55
C TYR A 127 -10.70 -19.07 -11.99
N ASN A 128 -9.81 -19.41 -12.93
CA ASN A 128 -9.92 -19.01 -14.34
C ASN A 128 -11.12 -19.67 -15.06
N ALA A 129 -11.60 -20.79 -14.56
CA ALA A 129 -12.78 -21.48 -15.10
C ALA A 129 -14.11 -20.93 -14.60
N LEU A 130 -14.11 -20.00 -13.65
CA LEU A 130 -15.33 -19.39 -13.14
C LEU A 130 -15.72 -18.17 -13.97
N ASP A 131 -17.01 -18.03 -14.24
CA ASP A 131 -17.59 -16.84 -14.89
C ASP A 131 -17.86 -15.71 -13.88
N SER A 132 -18.04 -16.03 -12.60
CA SER A 132 -18.43 -15.08 -11.56
C SER A 132 -17.79 -15.42 -10.21
N VAL A 133 -17.28 -14.40 -9.55
CA VAL A 133 -16.72 -14.49 -8.18
C VAL A 133 -17.23 -13.30 -7.35
N PRO A 134 -18.50 -13.33 -6.91
CA PRO A 134 -19.04 -12.29 -6.06
C PRO A 134 -18.40 -12.34 -4.67
N VAL A 135 -17.96 -11.18 -4.17
CA VAL A 135 -17.42 -10.98 -2.83
C VAL A 135 -18.17 -9.92 -2.07
N GLU A 136 -18.32 -10.13 -0.78
CA GLU A 136 -18.98 -9.18 0.11
C GLU A 136 -17.98 -8.15 0.61
N LYS A 137 -18.17 -6.88 0.22
CA LYS A 137 -17.39 -5.76 0.73
C LYS A 137 -18.15 -5.03 1.84
N LYS A 138 -17.65 -5.13 3.06
CA LYS A 138 -18.16 -4.37 4.21
C LYS A 138 -17.52 -2.99 4.28
N SER A 139 -18.33 -1.98 4.52
CA SER A 139 -17.88 -0.60 4.72
C SER A 139 -18.74 0.09 5.79
N LYS A 140 -18.33 1.28 6.24
CA LYS A 140 -19.15 2.10 7.15
C LYS A 140 -20.53 2.46 6.58
N ARG A 141 -20.68 2.43 5.25
CA ARG A 141 -21.93 2.73 4.52
C ARG A 141 -22.82 1.49 4.32
N GLY A 142 -22.40 0.31 4.80
CA GLY A 142 -23.12 -0.95 4.66
C GLY A 142 -22.30 -2.01 3.91
N VAL A 143 -23.02 -3.06 3.52
CA VAL A 143 -22.50 -4.21 2.77
C VAL A 143 -22.81 -4.02 1.30
N ARG A 144 -21.84 -4.27 0.43
CA ARG A 144 -21.99 -4.23 -1.02
C ARG A 144 -21.41 -5.51 -1.63
N MET A 145 -22.13 -6.11 -2.56
CA MET A 145 -21.57 -7.17 -3.40
C MET A 145 -20.72 -6.55 -4.52
N VAL A 146 -19.56 -7.13 -4.74
CA VAL A 146 -18.62 -6.74 -5.80
C VAL A 146 -18.29 -7.98 -6.61
N GLU A 147 -18.39 -7.89 -7.93
CA GLU A 147 -17.96 -8.97 -8.82
C GLU A 147 -16.45 -8.88 -9.03
N MET A 148 -15.69 -9.85 -8.45
CA MET A 148 -14.23 -9.81 -8.50
C MET A 148 -13.69 -10.01 -9.92
N LYS A 149 -14.43 -10.75 -10.77
CA LYS A 149 -14.05 -10.99 -12.18
C LYS A 149 -14.02 -9.71 -13.04
N GLU A 150 -14.72 -8.65 -12.65
CA GLU A 150 -14.65 -7.35 -13.33
C GLU A 150 -13.26 -6.71 -13.18
N TYR A 151 -12.56 -7.00 -12.09
CA TYR A 151 -11.24 -6.42 -11.75
C TYR A 151 -10.10 -7.40 -11.97
N VAL A 152 -10.37 -8.68 -11.76
CA VAL A 152 -9.40 -9.77 -11.89
C VAL A 152 -10.05 -10.86 -12.75
N PRO A 153 -10.08 -10.70 -14.09
CA PRO A 153 -10.72 -11.66 -14.98
C PRO A 153 -10.03 -13.03 -14.96
N THR A 154 -8.71 -13.03 -14.87
CA THR A 154 -7.87 -14.24 -14.82
C THR A 154 -6.75 -14.08 -13.80
N LEU A 155 -6.28 -15.20 -13.26
CA LEU A 155 -5.01 -15.28 -12.52
C LEU A 155 -3.94 -15.80 -13.48
N GLU A 156 -2.97 -14.97 -13.80
CA GLU A 156 -1.77 -15.38 -14.55
C GLU A 156 -0.76 -15.91 -13.52
N LEU A 157 -0.72 -17.25 -13.39
CA LEU A 157 0.07 -17.92 -12.37
C LEU A 157 1.51 -18.12 -12.85
N GLU A 158 2.46 -17.63 -12.05
CA GLU A 158 3.90 -17.85 -12.23
C GLU A 158 4.41 -18.73 -11.09
N THR A 159 4.96 -19.89 -11.41
CA THR A 159 5.54 -20.80 -10.41
C THR A 159 7.06 -20.65 -10.42
N GLU A 160 7.64 -20.36 -9.26
CA GLU A 160 9.07 -20.23 -9.05
C GLU A 160 9.48 -20.97 -7.77
N GLY A 161 10.25 -22.05 -7.93
CA GLY A 161 10.66 -22.89 -6.81
C GLY A 161 9.48 -23.45 -6.02
N GLU A 162 9.44 -23.13 -4.73
CA GLU A 162 8.41 -23.58 -3.79
C GLU A 162 7.21 -22.62 -3.70
N SER A 163 7.08 -21.66 -4.60
CA SER A 163 6.01 -20.67 -4.57
C SER A 163 5.32 -20.50 -5.91
N VAL A 164 4.05 -20.13 -5.87
CA VAL A 164 3.25 -19.65 -6.99
C VAL A 164 2.78 -18.24 -6.70
N SER A 165 2.88 -17.35 -7.68
CA SER A 165 2.49 -15.96 -7.55
C SER A 165 1.65 -15.47 -8.73
N PHE A 166 0.92 -14.40 -8.52
CA PHE A 166 0.18 -13.70 -9.57
C PHE A 166 0.06 -12.21 -9.23
N ALA A 167 -0.03 -11.38 -10.26
CA ALA A 167 -0.21 -9.95 -10.12
C ALA A 167 -1.67 -9.57 -10.29
N VAL A 168 -2.13 -8.58 -9.50
CA VAL A 168 -3.46 -7.99 -9.63
C VAL A 168 -3.39 -6.48 -9.41
N CYS A 169 -4.18 -5.71 -10.17
CA CYS A 169 -4.36 -4.28 -9.93
C CYS A 169 -5.83 -4.01 -9.58
N LEU A 170 -6.05 -3.57 -8.35
CA LEU A 170 -7.38 -3.35 -7.79
C LEU A 170 -7.67 -1.85 -7.65
N PRO A 171 -8.94 -1.42 -7.77
CA PRO A 171 -9.34 -0.06 -7.45
C PRO A 171 -8.89 0.37 -6.06
N ALA A 172 -8.30 1.56 -5.96
CA ALA A 172 -7.78 2.14 -4.72
C ALA A 172 -8.17 3.62 -4.54
N SER A 173 -9.24 4.05 -5.22
CA SER A 173 -9.78 5.41 -5.12
C SER A 173 -10.64 5.59 -3.85
N GLN A 174 -11.03 6.83 -3.56
CA GLN A 174 -11.95 7.13 -2.46
C GLN A 174 -13.36 6.56 -2.67
N ASP A 175 -13.81 6.43 -3.92
CA ASP A 175 -15.13 5.90 -4.26
C ASP A 175 -15.16 4.37 -4.18
N LEU A 176 -14.11 3.74 -4.65
CA LEU A 176 -13.97 2.29 -4.63
C LEU A 176 -12.54 1.91 -4.27
N ASN A 177 -12.37 1.28 -3.11
CA ASN A 177 -11.11 0.71 -2.66
C ASN A 177 -11.32 -0.78 -2.40
N LEU A 178 -10.68 -1.65 -3.17
CA LEU A 178 -10.74 -3.11 -3.01
C LEU A 178 -9.44 -3.61 -2.39
N ASN A 179 -9.56 -4.20 -1.20
CA ASN A 179 -8.43 -4.84 -0.56
C ASN A 179 -8.16 -6.21 -1.20
N PRO A 180 -6.91 -6.58 -1.53
CA PRO A 180 -6.58 -7.91 -2.04
C PRO A 180 -7.01 -9.06 -1.11
N SER A 181 -7.17 -8.81 0.19
CA SER A 181 -7.73 -9.79 1.13
C SER A 181 -9.14 -10.27 0.77
N LEU A 182 -9.91 -9.50 0.00
CA LEU A 182 -11.22 -9.97 -0.51
C LEU A 182 -11.05 -11.09 -1.52
N LEU A 183 -10.04 -10.99 -2.38
CA LEU A 183 -9.70 -12.03 -3.35
C LEU A 183 -9.17 -13.28 -2.63
N THR A 184 -8.22 -13.13 -1.70
CA THR A 184 -7.67 -14.30 -0.98
C THR A 184 -8.73 -15.01 -0.15
N ALA A 185 -9.66 -14.29 0.47
CA ALA A 185 -10.80 -14.88 1.18
C ALA A 185 -11.76 -15.63 0.22
N ALA A 186 -11.98 -15.11 -0.99
CA ALA A 186 -12.79 -15.78 -1.99
C ALA A 186 -12.12 -17.08 -2.51
N LEU A 187 -10.79 -17.06 -2.69
CA LEU A 187 -10.01 -18.24 -3.06
C LEU A 187 -10.06 -19.32 -1.97
N GLU A 188 -10.00 -18.91 -0.70
CA GLU A 188 -10.17 -19.84 0.43
C GLU A 188 -11.57 -20.45 0.44
N ALA A 189 -12.60 -19.64 0.35
CA ALA A 189 -14.00 -20.09 0.41
C ALA A 189 -14.37 -21.01 -0.74
N LYS A 190 -13.86 -20.77 -1.96
CA LYS A 190 -14.23 -21.53 -3.17
C LYS A 190 -13.34 -22.75 -3.41
N PHE A 191 -12.06 -22.66 -3.11
CA PHE A 191 -11.07 -23.66 -3.50
C PHE A 191 -10.29 -24.26 -2.32
N GLY A 192 -10.56 -23.78 -1.09
CA GLY A 192 -9.84 -24.25 0.10
C GLY A 192 -8.35 -23.89 0.08
N VAL A 193 -7.97 -22.75 -0.55
CA VAL A 193 -6.62 -22.21 -0.50
C VAL A 193 -6.56 -21.23 0.67
N PRO A 194 -5.90 -21.57 1.81
CA PRO A 194 -5.97 -20.75 3.01
C PRO A 194 -5.46 -19.32 2.77
N ALA A 195 -6.28 -18.31 3.06
CA ALA A 195 -5.90 -16.91 2.92
C ALA A 195 -4.69 -16.56 3.83
N ALA A 196 -4.53 -17.26 4.94
CA ALA A 196 -3.39 -17.09 5.84
C ALA A 196 -2.04 -17.47 5.22
N ASN A 197 -2.03 -18.28 4.15
CA ASN A 197 -0.82 -18.66 3.41
C ASN A 197 -0.45 -17.64 2.34
N ALA A 198 -1.28 -16.61 2.11
CA ALA A 198 -1.00 -15.56 1.15
C ALA A 198 0.02 -14.55 1.70
N SER A 199 1.11 -14.33 0.98
CA SER A 199 1.96 -13.16 1.13
C SER A 199 1.49 -12.10 0.13
N ILE A 200 1.19 -10.89 0.61
CA ILE A 200 0.63 -9.81 -0.20
C ILE A 200 1.61 -8.64 -0.21
N LEU A 201 2.16 -8.33 -1.37
CA LEU A 201 3.08 -7.22 -1.58
C LEU A 201 2.43 -6.19 -2.52
N ARG A 202 2.23 -4.96 -2.05
CA ARG A 202 1.86 -3.84 -2.90
C ARG A 202 3.10 -3.36 -3.66
N THR A 203 3.02 -3.36 -4.99
CA THR A 203 4.16 -3.06 -5.87
C THR A 203 4.15 -1.62 -6.37
N GLU A 204 2.96 -1.08 -6.71
CA GLU A 204 2.84 0.28 -7.25
C GLU A 204 1.42 0.85 -7.12
N PHE A 205 1.32 2.16 -7.30
CA PHE A 205 0.06 2.87 -7.50
C PHE A 205 -0.05 3.38 -8.93
N LEU A 206 -1.27 3.36 -9.47
CA LEU A 206 -1.57 3.89 -10.79
C LEU A 206 -2.68 4.94 -10.73
N THR A 207 -2.60 5.89 -11.63
CA THR A 207 -3.65 6.88 -11.91
C THR A 207 -4.79 6.27 -12.72
N ALA A 208 -5.86 7.02 -12.95
CA ALA A 208 -7.02 6.56 -13.72
C ALA A 208 -6.68 6.19 -15.18
N ASP A 209 -5.70 6.86 -15.76
CA ASP A 209 -5.16 6.59 -17.10
C ASP A 209 -4.01 5.55 -17.10
N LYS A 210 -3.89 4.78 -16.02
CA LYS A 210 -2.92 3.68 -15.85
C LYS A 210 -1.45 4.10 -15.88
N ARG A 211 -1.14 5.39 -15.71
CA ARG A 211 0.24 5.85 -15.52
C ARG A 211 0.67 5.62 -14.09
N LYS A 212 1.96 5.42 -13.88
CA LYS A 212 2.55 5.32 -12.55
C LYS A 212 2.30 6.60 -11.75
N PHE A 213 1.85 6.45 -10.52
CA PHE A 213 1.70 7.56 -9.58
C PHE A 213 3.07 7.97 -9.02
N GLU A 214 3.38 9.28 -9.10
CA GLU A 214 4.66 9.86 -8.66
C GLU A 214 4.46 11.07 -7.74
#